data_2beaed94a21c07bb8bfa3a06617487bb
#
_entry.id   2beaed94a21c07bb8bfa3a06617487bb
#
_cell.length_a   1.000
_cell.length_b   1.000
_cell.length_c   1.000
_cell.angle_alpha   90.00
_cell.angle_beta   90.00
_cell.angle_gamma   90.00
#
_symmetry.space_group_name_H-M   'P 1'
#
loop_
_entity.id
_entity.type
_entity.pdbx_description
1 polymer ?
#
loop_
_entity_poly.entity_id
_entity_poly.type
_entity_poly.pdbx_seq_one_letter_code
_entity_poly.pdbx_strand_id
1 'polypeptide(L)'
;SMGMGTAVGVLFFVLVLFVDAITVVSAALMEHMPCLRLIHSEGVAFDRIDLSAARERGIYVCNNKGCNAGAVAEQTVLLILMLLRHALEGDEAVRAGRQMEMKERCMVEGITELSACKVGLVGFGDIARAAAERLVPFGCELYYYTKHRRLPEEEKKYHVTYLPLEELAEKSDIVSLHCAVTEETRNLVDAALLRRMKPTAYLINTARGDLVDNEALRQALL
;
A
#
# COMPACT_ATOMS: atom_id res chain seq x y z
N SER A 1 12.63 -54.67 -12.21
CA SER A 1 11.35 -54.13 -12.68
C SER A 1 11.16 -52.71 -12.13
N MET A 2 11.40 -51.74 -13.00
CA MET A 2 11.16 -50.32 -12.71
C MET A 2 9.66 -50.06 -12.92
N GLY A 3 8.98 -49.70 -11.83
CA GLY A 3 7.60 -49.19 -11.92
C GLY A 3 7.62 -47.77 -12.44
N MET A 4 7.22 -47.56 -13.67
CA MET A 4 6.84 -46.23 -14.18
C MET A 4 5.58 -45.79 -13.45
N GLY A 5 5.73 -44.89 -12.49
CA GLY A 5 4.63 -44.15 -11.92
C GLY A 5 4.06 -43.23 -12.97
N THR A 6 2.93 -43.60 -13.56
CA THR A 6 2.09 -42.72 -14.39
C THR A 6 1.59 -41.59 -13.50
N ALA A 7 2.16 -40.41 -13.66
CA ALA A 7 1.58 -39.17 -13.09
C ALA A 7 0.22 -38.97 -13.81
N VAL A 8 -0.87 -39.29 -13.13
CA VAL A 8 -2.23 -38.96 -13.59
C VAL A 8 -2.37 -37.46 -13.46
N GLY A 9 -2.17 -36.76 -14.56
CA GLY A 9 -2.44 -35.32 -14.63
C GLY A 9 -3.94 -35.11 -14.51
N VAL A 10 -4.38 -34.48 -13.41
CA VAL A 10 -5.77 -34.05 -13.26
C VAL A 10 -5.97 -32.78 -14.09
N LEU A 11 -6.70 -32.92 -15.21
CA LEU A 11 -7.11 -31.79 -16.05
C LEU A 11 -8.38 -31.18 -15.47
N PHE A 12 -8.31 -29.92 -15.10
CA PHE A 12 -9.45 -29.16 -14.61
C PHE A 12 -10.21 -28.48 -15.76
N PHE A 13 -11.49 -28.80 -15.93
CA PHE A 13 -12.39 -28.12 -16.85
C PHE A 13 -12.91 -26.80 -16.25
N VAL A 14 -11.98 -25.90 -15.87
CA VAL A 14 -12.30 -24.60 -15.31
C VAL A 14 -12.39 -23.58 -16.43
N LEU A 15 -13.50 -22.89 -16.54
CA LEU A 15 -13.72 -21.82 -17.51
C LEU A 15 -13.35 -20.45 -16.94
N VAL A 16 -13.67 -20.24 -15.67
CA VAL A 16 -13.41 -18.98 -14.92
C VAL A 16 -12.74 -19.36 -13.61
N LEU A 17 -11.65 -18.65 -13.30
CA LEU A 17 -10.92 -18.79 -12.05
C LEU A 17 -11.06 -17.50 -11.23
N PHE A 18 -11.64 -17.59 -10.05
CA PHE A 18 -11.65 -16.53 -9.05
C PHE A 18 -10.51 -16.73 -8.08
N VAL A 19 -9.73 -15.69 -7.83
CA VAL A 19 -8.60 -15.72 -6.91
C VAL A 19 -8.59 -14.49 -6.01
N ASP A 20 -8.07 -14.67 -4.81
CA ASP A 20 -7.74 -13.53 -3.94
C ASP A 20 -6.48 -12.79 -4.41
N ALA A 21 -6.12 -11.73 -3.70
CA ALA A 21 -4.97 -10.89 -4.06
C ALA A 21 -3.60 -11.52 -3.74
N ILE A 22 -3.56 -12.68 -3.06
CA ILE A 22 -2.33 -13.35 -2.59
C ILE A 22 -2.06 -14.68 -3.28
N THR A 23 -3.06 -15.28 -3.91
CA THR A 23 -2.93 -16.54 -4.65
C THR A 23 -2.05 -16.37 -5.89
N VAL A 24 -1.02 -17.21 -5.99
CA VAL A 24 -0.13 -17.23 -7.17
C VAL A 24 -0.77 -18.00 -8.29
N VAL A 25 -1.00 -17.34 -9.44
CA VAL A 25 -1.49 -17.97 -10.66
C VAL A 25 -0.35 -17.99 -11.68
N SER A 26 0.43 -19.07 -11.65
CA SER A 26 1.59 -19.26 -12.53
C SER A 26 1.20 -19.87 -13.89
N ALA A 27 2.12 -19.80 -14.85
CA ALA A 27 2.00 -20.51 -16.14
C ALA A 27 1.72 -22.01 -15.93
N ALA A 28 2.44 -22.65 -15.00
CA ALA A 28 2.27 -24.07 -14.68
C ALA A 28 0.86 -24.40 -14.18
N LEU A 29 0.27 -23.53 -13.36
CA LEU A 29 -1.12 -23.72 -12.90
C LEU A 29 -2.11 -23.59 -14.08
N MET A 30 -1.91 -22.64 -14.98
CA MET A 30 -2.75 -22.44 -16.16
C MET A 30 -2.68 -23.63 -17.13
N GLU A 31 -1.54 -24.35 -17.18
CA GLU A 31 -1.38 -25.57 -17.98
C GLU A 31 -2.35 -26.70 -17.60
N HIS A 32 -2.70 -26.77 -16.34
CA HIS A 32 -3.65 -27.77 -15.83
C HIS A 32 -5.12 -27.36 -16.08
N MET A 33 -5.36 -26.18 -16.66
CA MET A 33 -6.70 -25.63 -16.92
C MET A 33 -6.88 -25.24 -18.40
N PRO A 34 -6.92 -26.22 -19.33
CA PRO A 34 -6.93 -25.95 -20.79
C PRO A 34 -8.18 -25.20 -21.28
N CYS A 35 -9.27 -25.25 -20.51
CA CYS A 35 -10.51 -24.55 -20.82
C CYS A 35 -10.59 -23.13 -20.18
N LEU A 36 -9.57 -22.69 -19.44
CA LEU A 36 -9.59 -21.40 -18.74
C LEU A 36 -9.66 -20.25 -19.74
N ARG A 37 -10.60 -19.32 -19.53
CA ARG A 37 -10.85 -18.13 -20.38
C ARG A 37 -10.75 -16.83 -19.61
N LEU A 38 -11.02 -16.87 -18.31
CA LEU A 38 -11.04 -15.68 -17.46
C LEU A 38 -10.43 -15.98 -16.10
N ILE A 39 -9.53 -15.12 -15.66
CA ILE A 39 -9.04 -15.06 -14.29
C ILE A 39 -9.58 -13.75 -13.70
N HIS A 40 -10.31 -13.84 -12.60
CA HIS A 40 -10.82 -12.67 -11.86
C HIS A 40 -10.17 -12.61 -10.49
N SER A 41 -9.40 -11.52 -10.25
CA SER A 41 -8.93 -11.19 -8.91
C SER A 41 -10.04 -10.48 -8.14
N GLU A 42 -10.46 -11.03 -7.01
CA GLU A 42 -11.49 -10.43 -6.14
C GLU A 42 -11.06 -9.09 -5.53
N GLY A 43 -9.75 -8.85 -5.48
CA GLY A 43 -9.16 -7.58 -5.03
C GLY A 43 -8.75 -6.67 -6.17
N VAL A 44 -8.03 -5.61 -5.81
CA VAL A 44 -7.41 -4.67 -6.76
C VAL A 44 -6.11 -5.25 -7.34
N ALA A 45 -5.39 -6.06 -6.56
CA ALA A 45 -4.10 -6.61 -6.92
C ALA A 45 -4.22 -7.77 -7.92
N PHE A 46 -3.29 -7.83 -8.84
CA PHE A 46 -3.10 -8.90 -9.83
C PHE A 46 -1.62 -9.23 -10.05
N ASP A 47 -0.76 -8.71 -9.21
CA ASP A 47 0.70 -8.86 -9.25
C ASP A 47 1.17 -10.32 -9.06
N ARG A 48 0.30 -11.20 -8.57
CA ARG A 48 0.54 -12.64 -8.42
C ARG A 48 0.05 -13.49 -9.59
N ILE A 49 -0.48 -12.87 -10.65
CA ILE A 49 -0.96 -13.56 -11.85
C ILE A 49 0.10 -13.38 -12.96
N ASP A 50 0.55 -14.46 -13.56
CA ASP A 50 1.44 -14.41 -14.72
C ASP A 50 0.67 -13.90 -15.96
N LEU A 51 0.74 -12.58 -16.15
CA LEU A 51 0.03 -11.90 -17.24
C LEU A 51 0.57 -12.29 -18.63
N SER A 52 1.85 -12.63 -18.74
CA SER A 52 2.45 -13.06 -20.00
C SER A 52 1.89 -14.41 -20.41
N ALA A 53 1.89 -15.38 -19.50
CA ALA A 53 1.32 -16.70 -19.74
C ALA A 53 -0.19 -16.64 -20.02
N ALA A 54 -0.92 -15.78 -19.33
CA ALA A 54 -2.35 -15.56 -19.57
C ALA A 54 -2.59 -15.02 -20.99
N ARG A 55 -1.82 -14.02 -21.41
CA ARG A 55 -1.91 -13.41 -22.75
C ARG A 55 -1.61 -14.43 -23.86
N GLU A 56 -0.54 -15.22 -23.74
CA GLU A 56 -0.15 -16.24 -24.70
C GLU A 56 -1.23 -17.32 -24.88
N ARG A 57 -2.01 -17.58 -23.83
CA ARG A 57 -3.11 -18.56 -23.81
C ARG A 57 -4.47 -17.98 -24.17
N GLY A 58 -4.55 -16.66 -24.44
CA GLY A 58 -5.80 -15.96 -24.70
C GLY A 58 -6.76 -15.92 -23.50
N ILE A 59 -6.20 -15.93 -22.29
CA ILE A 59 -6.97 -15.84 -21.04
C ILE A 59 -7.09 -14.36 -20.65
N TYR A 60 -8.32 -13.90 -20.43
CA TYR A 60 -8.59 -12.57 -19.93
C TYR A 60 -8.28 -12.51 -18.44
N VAL A 61 -7.69 -11.38 -17.99
CA VAL A 61 -7.45 -11.11 -16.57
C VAL A 61 -8.18 -9.83 -16.21
N CYS A 62 -9.00 -9.88 -15.19
CA CYS A 62 -9.68 -8.71 -14.64
C CYS A 62 -9.53 -8.66 -13.12
N ASN A 63 -9.73 -7.48 -12.57
CA ASN A 63 -9.67 -7.23 -11.13
C ASN A 63 -10.82 -6.33 -10.69
N ASN A 64 -11.01 -6.20 -9.39
CA ASN A 64 -12.08 -5.41 -8.80
C ASN A 64 -11.54 -4.00 -8.42
N LYS A 65 -11.14 -3.24 -9.44
CA LYS A 65 -10.54 -1.91 -9.25
C LYS A 65 -11.46 -0.99 -8.47
N GLY A 66 -10.90 -0.37 -7.41
CA GLY A 66 -11.59 0.65 -6.59
C GLY A 66 -12.55 0.10 -5.53
N CYS A 67 -12.88 -1.19 -5.53
CA CYS A 67 -13.89 -1.76 -4.62
C CYS A 67 -13.55 -1.59 -3.13
N ASN A 68 -12.27 -1.62 -2.78
CA ASN A 68 -11.79 -1.48 -1.40
C ASN A 68 -11.17 -0.11 -1.10
N ALA A 69 -11.27 0.86 -2.02
CA ALA A 69 -10.58 2.14 -1.88
C ALA A 69 -10.97 2.88 -0.61
N GLY A 70 -12.25 2.88 -0.25
CA GLY A 70 -12.75 3.46 1.00
C GLY A 70 -12.17 2.81 2.24
N ALA A 71 -12.21 1.47 2.31
CA ALA A 71 -11.72 0.71 3.46
C ALA A 71 -10.20 0.89 3.67
N VAL A 72 -9.41 0.85 2.59
CA VAL A 72 -7.95 1.06 2.68
C VAL A 72 -7.61 2.51 3.03
N ALA A 73 -8.38 3.49 2.54
CA ALA A 73 -8.22 4.88 2.93
C ALA A 73 -8.52 5.10 4.43
N GLU A 74 -9.54 4.46 4.96
CA GLU A 74 -9.86 4.48 6.40
C GLU A 74 -8.75 3.86 7.24
N GLN A 75 -8.22 2.72 6.80
CA GLN A 75 -7.06 2.09 7.43
C GLN A 75 -5.84 3.01 7.42
N THR A 76 -5.60 3.73 6.32
CA THR A 76 -4.52 4.71 6.23
C THR A 76 -4.67 5.84 7.25
N VAL A 77 -5.86 6.44 7.33
CA VAL A 77 -6.14 7.50 8.32
C VAL A 77 -6.03 6.98 9.75
N LEU A 78 -6.55 5.77 10.01
CA LEU A 78 -6.42 5.12 11.31
C LEU A 78 -4.96 4.98 11.73
N LEU A 79 -4.09 4.44 10.87
CA LEU A 79 -2.67 4.25 11.17
C LEU A 79 -1.97 5.58 11.45
N ILE A 80 -2.27 6.61 10.66
CA ILE A 80 -1.75 7.97 10.88
C ILE A 80 -2.14 8.48 12.28
N LEU A 81 -3.41 8.42 12.61
CA LEU A 81 -3.91 8.90 13.90
C LEU A 81 -3.38 8.06 15.07
N MET A 82 -3.26 6.75 14.91
CA MET A 82 -2.68 5.87 15.94
C MET A 82 -1.25 6.24 16.29
N LEU A 83 -0.42 6.55 15.27
CA LEU A 83 0.97 6.98 15.48
C LEU A 83 1.04 8.36 16.14
N LEU A 84 0.33 9.36 15.60
CA LEU A 84 0.33 10.73 16.13
C LEU A 84 -0.22 10.84 17.56
N ARG A 85 -1.07 9.92 17.97
CA ARG A 85 -1.76 9.91 19.27
C ARG A 85 -1.21 8.87 20.23
N HIS A 86 -0.15 8.13 19.85
CA HIS A 86 0.43 7.05 20.67
C HIS A 86 -0.61 6.04 21.15
N ALA A 87 -1.55 5.67 20.26
CA ALA A 87 -2.75 4.93 20.66
C ALA A 87 -2.44 3.53 21.21
N LEU A 88 -1.44 2.83 20.64
CA LEU A 88 -1.03 1.50 21.11
C LEU A 88 -0.38 1.56 22.48
N GLU A 89 0.56 2.49 22.66
CA GLU A 89 1.23 2.71 23.95
C GLU A 89 0.23 3.15 25.02
N GLY A 90 -0.76 3.96 24.63
CA GLY A 90 -1.86 4.35 25.51
C GLY A 90 -2.71 3.18 25.95
N ASP A 91 -3.11 2.28 25.04
CA ASP A 91 -3.86 1.06 25.37
C ASP A 91 -3.05 0.14 26.30
N GLU A 92 -1.78 -0.09 26.00
CA GLU A 92 -0.87 -0.88 26.84
C GLU A 92 -0.71 -0.29 28.24
N ALA A 93 -0.54 1.03 28.34
CA ALA A 93 -0.40 1.72 29.62
C ALA A 93 -1.67 1.59 30.47
N VAL A 94 -2.85 1.74 29.85
CA VAL A 94 -4.14 1.56 30.55
C VAL A 94 -4.29 0.13 31.05
N ARG A 95 -4.00 -0.88 30.23
CA ARG A 95 -4.07 -2.30 30.61
C ARG A 95 -3.10 -2.64 31.74
N ALA A 96 -1.95 -1.96 31.79
CA ALA A 96 -0.94 -2.13 32.84
C ALA A 96 -1.19 -1.26 34.08
N GLY A 97 -2.27 -0.48 34.14
CA GLY A 97 -2.55 0.44 35.27
C GLY A 97 -1.63 1.66 35.32
N ARG A 98 -0.93 1.99 34.21
CA ARG A 98 0.06 3.08 34.12
C ARG A 98 -0.43 4.28 33.31
N GLN A 99 -1.75 4.49 33.23
CA GLN A 99 -2.34 5.56 32.42
C GLN A 99 -1.85 6.96 32.83
N MET A 100 -1.53 7.18 34.12
CA MET A 100 -1.05 8.48 34.58
C MET A 100 0.37 8.77 34.09
N GLU A 101 1.27 7.78 34.10
CA GLU A 101 2.62 7.89 33.54
C GLU A 101 2.57 8.23 32.04
N MET A 102 1.67 7.56 31.30
CA MET A 102 1.47 7.85 29.87
C MET A 102 0.96 9.28 29.65
N LYS A 103 0.02 9.73 30.48
CA LYS A 103 -0.50 11.10 30.42
C LYS A 103 0.59 12.13 30.68
N GLU A 104 1.42 11.93 31.70
CA GLU A 104 2.54 12.81 32.05
C GLU A 104 3.57 12.85 30.92
N ARG A 105 3.89 11.69 30.32
CA ARG A 105 4.76 11.62 29.14
C ARG A 105 4.23 12.48 27.99
N CYS A 106 2.96 12.30 27.62
CA CYS A 106 2.33 13.08 26.56
C CYS A 106 2.29 14.59 26.86
N MET A 107 2.19 14.99 28.13
CA MET A 107 2.26 16.40 28.52
C MET A 107 3.66 17.00 28.37
N VAL A 108 4.71 16.19 28.54
CA VAL A 108 6.12 16.62 28.44
C VAL A 108 6.61 16.58 26.99
N GLU A 109 6.35 15.46 26.29
CA GLU A 109 6.80 15.25 24.90
C GLU A 109 5.90 15.95 23.87
N GLY A 110 4.66 16.26 24.25
CA GLY A 110 3.64 16.84 23.39
C GLY A 110 2.89 15.78 22.59
N ILE A 111 1.84 16.21 21.93
CA ILE A 111 1.04 15.42 20.98
C ILE A 111 0.93 16.23 19.70
N THR A 112 1.26 15.61 18.57
CA THR A 112 1.16 16.27 17.28
C THR A 112 -0.27 16.14 16.73
N GLU A 113 -0.88 17.29 16.40
CA GLU A 113 -2.16 17.31 15.68
C GLU A 113 -1.93 17.10 14.19
N LEU A 114 -2.84 16.34 13.55
CA LEU A 114 -2.76 16.09 12.10
C LEU A 114 -2.85 17.40 11.29
N SER A 115 -3.56 18.40 11.76
CA SER A 115 -3.63 19.74 11.17
C SER A 115 -2.28 20.44 11.03
N ALA A 116 -1.30 20.11 11.88
CA ALA A 116 0.06 20.65 11.81
C ALA A 116 0.98 19.84 10.88
N CYS A 117 0.51 18.71 10.33
CA CYS A 117 1.32 17.79 9.55
C CYS A 117 1.23 18.07 8.05
N LYS A 118 2.31 17.70 7.35
CA LYS A 118 2.40 17.58 5.90
C LYS A 118 2.36 16.11 5.52
N VAL A 119 1.36 15.70 4.76
CA VAL A 119 1.15 14.31 4.36
C VAL A 119 1.46 14.13 2.88
N GLY A 120 2.44 13.30 2.57
CA GLY A 120 2.84 12.94 1.22
C GLY A 120 2.24 11.59 0.78
N LEU A 121 1.46 11.61 -0.28
CA LEU A 121 0.82 10.43 -0.87
C LEU A 121 1.65 9.96 -2.08
N VAL A 122 2.33 8.84 -1.96
CA VAL A 122 3.13 8.24 -3.04
C VAL A 122 2.25 7.30 -3.86
N GLY A 123 1.90 7.74 -5.08
CA GLY A 123 0.80 7.21 -5.87
C GLY A 123 -0.49 8.00 -5.63
N PHE A 124 -1.24 8.30 -6.72
CA PHE A 124 -2.49 9.06 -6.62
C PHE A 124 -3.61 8.38 -7.44
N GLY A 125 -3.86 7.10 -7.07
CA GLY A 125 -4.97 6.28 -7.57
C GLY A 125 -6.23 6.42 -6.71
N ASP A 126 -7.18 5.49 -6.85
CA ASP A 126 -8.48 5.53 -6.17
C ASP A 126 -8.34 5.55 -4.64
N ILE A 127 -7.40 4.77 -4.08
CA ILE A 127 -7.14 4.73 -2.63
C ILE A 127 -6.59 6.07 -2.14
N ALA A 128 -5.58 6.62 -2.81
CA ALA A 128 -4.97 7.89 -2.39
C ALA A 128 -5.95 9.06 -2.49
N ARG A 129 -6.83 9.08 -3.51
CA ARG A 129 -7.92 10.06 -3.63
C ARG A 129 -8.90 9.93 -2.47
N ALA A 130 -9.34 8.71 -2.17
CA ALA A 130 -10.22 8.46 -1.03
C ALA A 130 -9.58 8.81 0.33
N ALA A 131 -8.24 8.61 0.46
CA ALA A 131 -7.49 9.06 1.63
C ALA A 131 -7.40 10.59 1.69
N ALA A 132 -7.13 11.27 0.57
CA ALA A 132 -7.09 12.73 0.51
C ALA A 132 -8.43 13.34 0.93
N GLU A 133 -9.56 12.84 0.41
CA GLU A 133 -10.90 13.29 0.80
C GLU A 133 -11.16 13.20 2.31
N ARG A 134 -10.58 12.18 2.98
CA ARG A 134 -10.70 11.97 4.43
C ARG A 134 -9.72 12.81 5.24
N LEU A 135 -8.56 13.14 4.66
CA LEU A 135 -7.51 13.93 5.32
C LEU A 135 -7.76 15.43 5.25
N VAL A 136 -8.37 15.94 4.17
CA VAL A 136 -8.70 17.37 4.00
C VAL A 136 -9.45 17.97 5.20
N PRO A 137 -10.48 17.34 5.77
CA PRO A 137 -11.19 17.89 6.94
C PRO A 137 -10.33 18.05 8.20
N PHE A 138 -9.20 17.36 8.30
CA PHE A 138 -8.26 17.56 9.42
C PHE A 138 -7.41 18.80 9.27
N GLY A 139 -7.42 19.48 8.11
CA GLY A 139 -6.67 20.71 7.88
C GLY A 139 -5.17 20.55 7.63
N CYS A 140 -4.68 19.33 7.38
CA CYS A 140 -3.28 19.08 7.04
C CYS A 140 -2.96 19.48 5.59
N GLU A 141 -1.68 19.78 5.33
CA GLU A 141 -1.21 19.99 3.96
C GLU A 141 -1.02 18.64 3.26
N LEU A 142 -1.53 18.51 2.03
CA LEU A 142 -1.45 17.28 1.25
C LEU A 142 -0.55 17.47 0.03
N TYR A 143 0.48 16.62 -0.05
CA TYR A 143 1.31 16.46 -1.23
C TYR A 143 1.06 15.13 -1.89
N TYR A 144 1.32 15.03 -3.20
CA TYR A 144 1.30 13.76 -3.89
C TYR A 144 2.40 13.65 -4.92
N TYR A 145 2.80 12.41 -5.19
CA TYR A 145 3.68 12.02 -6.27
C TYR A 145 3.05 10.95 -7.15
N THR A 146 3.19 11.11 -8.45
CA THR A 146 2.93 10.07 -9.45
C THR A 146 3.88 10.26 -10.63
N LYS A 147 4.16 9.19 -11.39
CA LYS A 147 4.98 9.27 -12.61
C LYS A 147 4.46 10.33 -13.61
N HIS A 148 3.15 10.49 -13.68
CA HIS A 148 2.48 11.51 -14.52
C HIS A 148 1.63 12.40 -13.62
N ARG A 149 2.02 13.68 -13.54
CA ARG A 149 1.27 14.69 -12.78
C ARG A 149 -0.19 14.73 -13.22
N ARG A 150 -1.10 14.90 -12.27
CA ARG A 150 -2.53 15.02 -12.51
C ARG A 150 -2.88 16.39 -13.07
N LEU A 151 -4.08 16.49 -13.63
CA LEU A 151 -4.59 17.77 -14.13
C LEU A 151 -4.83 18.75 -12.98
N PRO A 152 -4.68 20.08 -13.20
CA PRO A 152 -4.89 21.09 -12.16
C PRO A 152 -6.28 21.04 -11.51
N GLU A 153 -7.32 20.66 -12.26
CA GLU A 153 -8.67 20.50 -11.75
C GLU A 153 -8.76 19.35 -10.74
N GLU A 154 -8.00 18.26 -10.96
CA GLU A 154 -7.94 17.14 -10.04
C GLU A 154 -7.16 17.52 -8.77
N GLU A 155 -6.03 18.22 -8.90
CA GLU A 155 -5.27 18.76 -7.77
C GLU A 155 -6.13 19.67 -6.89
N LYS A 156 -6.89 20.57 -7.54
CA LYS A 156 -7.81 21.49 -6.85
C LYS A 156 -8.95 20.73 -6.16
N LYS A 157 -9.53 19.73 -6.83
CA LYS A 157 -10.64 18.92 -6.29
C LYS A 157 -10.25 18.23 -4.99
N TYR A 158 -9.05 17.67 -4.94
CA TYR A 158 -8.54 16.89 -3.78
C TYR A 158 -7.67 17.72 -2.83
N HIS A 159 -7.50 19.02 -3.09
CA HIS A 159 -6.66 19.93 -2.29
C HIS A 159 -5.23 19.40 -2.10
N VAL A 160 -4.63 18.89 -3.17
CA VAL A 160 -3.29 18.29 -3.16
C VAL A 160 -2.32 19.08 -4.04
N THR A 161 -1.04 19.08 -3.67
CA THR A 161 0.04 19.70 -4.44
C THR A 161 0.99 18.63 -4.94
N TYR A 162 1.30 18.64 -6.23
CA TYR A 162 2.30 17.74 -6.81
C TYR A 162 3.71 18.11 -6.36
N LEU A 163 4.48 17.12 -5.95
CA LEU A 163 5.92 17.23 -5.71
C LEU A 163 6.67 16.06 -6.36
N PRO A 164 7.92 16.26 -6.82
CA PRO A 164 8.84 15.16 -7.10
C PRO A 164 9.01 14.28 -5.85
N LEU A 165 9.32 12.99 -6.05
CA LEU A 165 9.35 12.02 -4.95
C LEU A 165 10.30 12.41 -3.82
N GLU A 166 11.50 12.85 -4.19
CA GLU A 166 12.54 13.26 -3.25
C GLU A 166 12.10 14.48 -2.42
N GLU A 167 11.49 15.46 -3.09
CA GLU A 167 10.99 16.67 -2.43
C GLU A 167 9.80 16.36 -1.52
N LEU A 168 8.93 15.43 -1.95
CA LEU A 168 7.84 14.94 -1.12
C LEU A 168 8.37 14.29 0.16
N ALA A 169 9.39 13.44 0.05
CA ALA A 169 10.01 12.79 1.20
C ALA A 169 10.64 13.79 2.19
N GLU A 170 11.32 14.82 1.68
CA GLU A 170 11.95 15.87 2.51
C GLU A 170 10.93 16.75 3.25
N LYS A 171 9.82 17.07 2.59
CA LYS A 171 8.83 18.00 3.14
C LYS A 171 7.81 17.36 4.06
N SER A 172 7.51 16.06 3.86
CA SER A 172 6.43 15.39 4.56
C SER A 172 6.81 14.99 5.99
N ASP A 173 5.85 15.13 6.90
CA ASP A 173 5.90 14.54 8.25
C ASP A 173 5.38 13.11 8.23
N ILE A 174 4.55 12.79 7.25
CA ILE A 174 3.96 11.47 7.04
C ILE A 174 4.05 11.14 5.55
N VAL A 175 4.67 10.02 5.20
CA VAL A 175 4.73 9.48 3.84
C VAL A 175 3.87 8.23 3.77
N SER A 176 2.87 8.22 2.87
CA SER A 176 1.95 7.09 2.71
C SER A 176 2.00 6.53 1.31
N LEU A 177 2.21 5.20 1.21
CA LEU A 177 2.40 4.50 -0.05
C LEU A 177 1.07 3.98 -0.59
N HIS A 178 0.75 4.33 -1.86
CA HIS A 178 -0.50 3.99 -2.55
C HIS A 178 -0.27 3.58 -4.01
N CYS A 179 0.96 3.28 -4.41
CA CYS A 179 1.27 2.83 -5.76
C CYS A 179 1.29 1.30 -5.85
N ALA A 180 1.12 0.78 -7.07
CA ALA A 180 1.30 -0.63 -7.36
C ALA A 180 2.79 -0.99 -7.42
N VAL A 181 3.11 -2.28 -7.21
CA VAL A 181 4.46 -2.82 -7.46
C VAL A 181 4.64 -3.05 -8.96
N THR A 182 5.67 -2.46 -9.50
CA THR A 182 6.17 -2.66 -10.87
C THR A 182 7.69 -2.81 -10.80
N GLU A 183 8.34 -3.08 -11.92
CA GLU A 183 9.82 -3.07 -11.97
C GLU A 183 10.40 -1.72 -11.53
N GLU A 184 9.73 -0.61 -11.84
CA GLU A 184 10.16 0.75 -11.49
C GLU A 184 9.87 1.13 -10.03
N THR A 185 8.86 0.52 -9.40
CA THR A 185 8.43 0.86 -8.03
C THR A 185 8.87 -0.16 -6.99
N ARG A 186 9.45 -1.27 -7.38
CA ARG A 186 10.06 -2.23 -6.45
C ARG A 186 11.20 -1.55 -5.72
N ASN A 187 11.19 -1.64 -4.38
CA ASN A 187 12.13 -0.94 -3.49
C ASN A 187 12.18 0.59 -3.75
N LEU A 188 11.04 1.18 -4.13
CA LEU A 188 10.94 2.63 -4.36
C LEU A 188 11.38 3.43 -3.11
N VAL A 189 11.06 2.90 -1.92
CA VAL A 189 11.54 3.42 -0.64
C VAL A 189 12.82 2.68 -0.29
N ASP A 190 13.91 3.16 -0.84
CA ASP A 190 15.26 2.66 -0.61
C ASP A 190 16.00 3.48 0.47
N ALA A 191 17.26 3.13 0.73
CA ALA A 191 18.11 3.85 1.68
C ALA A 191 18.33 5.32 1.29
N ALA A 192 18.29 5.67 0.01
CA ALA A 192 18.48 7.05 -0.44
C ALA A 192 17.24 7.89 -0.13
N LEU A 193 16.05 7.35 -0.40
CA LEU A 193 14.79 8.03 -0.10
C LEU A 193 14.56 8.14 1.42
N LEU A 194 14.84 7.07 2.18
CA LEU A 194 14.72 7.08 3.65
C LEU A 194 15.59 8.16 4.30
N ARG A 195 16.83 8.35 3.82
CA ARG A 195 17.71 9.42 4.31
C ARG A 195 17.22 10.83 4.01
N ARG A 196 16.34 11.00 3.03
CA ARG A 196 15.72 12.30 2.72
C ARG A 196 14.51 12.61 3.61
N MET A 197 13.89 11.59 4.17
CA MET A 197 12.78 11.78 5.11
C MET A 197 13.26 12.49 6.37
N LYS A 198 12.37 13.25 7.00
CA LYS A 198 12.66 13.86 8.30
C LYS A 198 12.93 12.76 9.33
N PRO A 199 13.84 12.97 10.29
CA PRO A 199 14.10 12.00 11.36
C PRO A 199 12.86 11.64 12.19
N THR A 200 11.88 12.53 12.22
CA THR A 200 10.60 12.37 12.94
C THR A 200 9.45 11.91 12.04
N ALA A 201 9.74 11.64 10.75
CA ALA A 201 8.68 11.28 9.81
C ALA A 201 8.15 9.86 10.04
N TYR A 202 6.87 9.68 9.76
CA TYR A 202 6.21 8.37 9.75
C TYR A 202 6.09 7.84 8.32
N LEU A 203 6.33 6.55 8.14
CA LEU A 203 6.09 5.83 6.89
C LEU A 203 4.87 4.91 7.05
N ILE A 204 3.86 5.11 6.22
CA ILE A 204 2.64 4.29 6.17
C ILE A 204 2.65 3.48 4.89
N ASN A 205 2.50 2.18 5.00
CA ASN A 205 2.39 1.30 3.83
C ASN A 205 1.15 0.41 3.93
N THR A 206 0.08 0.83 3.27
CA THR A 206 -1.14 0.05 3.07
C THR A 206 -1.22 -0.57 1.68
N ALA A 207 -0.13 -0.46 0.90
CA ALA A 207 -0.05 -0.99 -0.45
C ALA A 207 0.62 -2.38 -0.47
N ARG A 208 1.94 -2.46 -0.66
CA ARG A 208 2.69 -3.72 -0.79
C ARG A 208 4.05 -3.61 -0.10
N GLY A 209 4.49 -4.67 0.57
CA GLY A 209 5.81 -4.75 1.20
C GLY A 209 6.96 -4.50 0.22
N ASP A 210 6.84 -5.01 -0.99
CA ASP A 210 7.84 -4.91 -2.06
C ASP A 210 8.16 -3.47 -2.54
N LEU A 211 7.40 -2.47 -2.10
CA LEU A 211 7.69 -1.06 -2.33
C LEU A 211 8.82 -0.54 -1.46
N VAL A 212 9.14 -1.24 -0.38
CA VAL A 212 10.13 -0.82 0.63
C VAL A 212 11.28 -1.81 0.64
N ASP A 213 12.49 -1.30 0.58
CA ASP A 213 13.68 -2.08 0.88
C ASP A 213 13.72 -2.36 2.39
N ASN A 214 13.42 -3.61 2.77
CA ASN A 214 13.29 -4.01 4.17
C ASN A 214 14.61 -3.87 4.94
N GLU A 215 15.76 -4.10 4.30
CA GLU A 215 17.05 -3.94 4.98
C GLU A 215 17.37 -2.45 5.18
N ALA A 216 17.11 -1.62 4.17
CA ALA A 216 17.26 -0.19 4.30
C ALA A 216 16.33 0.40 5.38
N LEU A 217 15.07 -0.06 5.44
CA LEU A 217 14.13 0.33 6.49
C LEU A 217 14.62 -0.10 7.88
N ARG A 218 15.08 -1.33 8.01
CA ARG A 218 15.64 -1.83 9.29
C ARG A 218 16.80 -0.96 9.78
N GLN A 219 17.69 -0.56 8.88
CA GLN A 219 18.81 0.32 9.20
C GLN A 219 18.38 1.74 9.59
N ALA A 220 17.31 2.24 8.97
CA ALA A 220 16.78 3.58 9.26
C ALA A 220 16.03 3.66 10.60
N LEU A 221 15.57 2.51 11.14
CA LEU A 221 14.85 2.42 12.41
C LEU A 221 15.76 2.15 13.62
N LEU A 222 17.07 1.88 13.40
CA LEU A 222 18.08 1.65 14.44
C LEU A 222 18.83 2.92 14.77
#